data_fd92e806afb48b61f1026e1d15551244
#
_entry.id   fd92e806afb48b61f1026e1d15551244
#
_cell.length_a   1.000
_cell.length_b   1.000
_cell.length_c   1.000
_cell.angle_alpha   90.00
_cell.angle_beta   90.00
_cell.angle_gamma   90.00
#
_symmetry.space_group_name_H-M   'P 1'
#
loop_
_entity.id
_entity.type
_entity.pdbx_description
1 polymer ?
#
loop_
_entity_poly.entity_id
_entity_poly.type
_entity_poly.pdbx_seq_one_letter_code
_entity_poly.pdbx_strand_id
1 'polypeptide(L)'
;LYKSKKVELPRPELYVIYTGDRKTRPSEITLSEEFFEGEKIAVEVTVKMIYDGKKGDIINQYVTFTKVHDEQVKLHGRTRKAVQEAIRICKDQDILREYLESRESEVVDIVMQLYDQEEIMRVHDIEVAKDAAIRSAVETYQECGMTFFEVVKRIAERFRFSMEKAEKEVGDYWEE
;
A
#
# COMPACT_ATOMS: atom_id res chain seq x y z
N LEU A 1 -2.27 0.57 33.27
CA LEU A 1 -1.00 1.16 33.78
C LEU A 1 -1.11 1.74 35.23
N TYR A 2 -2.32 1.96 35.73
CA TYR A 2 -2.55 2.54 37.06
C TYR A 2 -3.03 1.52 38.12
N LYS A 3 -2.67 0.24 37.95
CA LYS A 3 -2.97 -0.79 38.97
C LYS A 3 -1.82 -0.90 39.96
N SER A 4 -2.14 -1.16 41.24
CA SER A 4 -1.18 -1.34 42.33
C SER A 4 -0.27 -2.58 42.19
N LYS A 5 -0.54 -3.47 41.21
CA LYS A 5 0.28 -4.62 40.88
C LYS A 5 0.76 -4.53 39.44
N LYS A 6 2.02 -4.89 39.19
CA LYS A 6 2.59 -5.01 37.83
C LYS A 6 1.76 -6.01 37.04
N VAL A 7 1.26 -5.57 35.89
CA VAL A 7 0.52 -6.43 34.95
C VAL A 7 1.57 -7.15 34.07
N GLU A 8 1.53 -8.47 34.05
CA GLU A 8 2.31 -9.27 33.11
C GLU A 8 1.64 -9.18 31.74
N LEU A 9 2.37 -8.64 30.79
CA LEU A 9 1.92 -8.57 29.40
C LEU A 9 2.54 -9.73 28.63
N PRO A 10 1.79 -10.37 27.72
CA PRO A 10 2.36 -11.34 26.81
C PRO A 10 3.42 -10.68 25.93
N ARG A 11 4.45 -11.45 25.55
CA ARG A 11 5.48 -10.94 24.62
C ARG A 11 4.85 -10.74 23.25
N PRO A 12 4.88 -9.52 22.70
CA PRO A 12 4.36 -9.29 21.36
C PRO A 12 5.30 -9.92 20.30
N GLU A 13 4.73 -10.55 19.30
CA GLU A 13 5.44 -11.06 18.13
C GLU A 13 4.73 -10.57 16.88
N LEU A 14 5.51 -10.13 15.88
CA LEU A 14 5.01 -9.65 14.60
C LEU A 14 5.35 -10.66 13.52
N TYR A 15 4.36 -11.00 12.70
CA TYR A 15 4.48 -11.91 11.56
C TYR A 15 3.91 -11.26 10.31
N VAL A 16 4.57 -11.47 9.18
CA VAL A 16 4.06 -11.10 7.86
C VAL A 16 4.01 -12.33 6.98
N ILE A 17 2.84 -12.63 6.41
CA ILE A 17 2.68 -13.62 5.35
C ILE A 17 2.92 -12.87 4.04
N TYR A 18 4.03 -13.18 3.38
CA TYR A 18 4.42 -12.52 2.14
C TYR A 18 3.91 -13.31 0.93
N THR A 19 3.11 -12.68 0.11
CA THR A 19 2.45 -13.30 -1.07
C THR A 19 3.04 -12.85 -2.41
N GLY A 20 4.02 -11.91 -2.39
CA GLY A 20 4.63 -11.38 -3.60
C GLY A 20 5.80 -12.22 -4.16
N ASP A 21 6.43 -11.72 -5.21
CA ASP A 21 7.47 -12.42 -6.00
C ASP A 21 8.92 -12.01 -5.65
N ARG A 22 9.18 -11.58 -4.42
CA ARG A 22 10.53 -11.18 -3.99
C ARG A 22 11.51 -12.35 -4.10
N LYS A 23 12.65 -12.11 -4.75
CA LYS A 23 13.70 -13.14 -4.92
C LYS A 23 14.42 -13.47 -3.62
N THR A 24 14.70 -12.44 -2.81
CA THR A 24 15.31 -12.61 -1.48
C THR A 24 14.22 -12.93 -0.46
N ARG A 25 14.44 -13.95 0.37
CA ARG A 25 13.46 -14.42 1.37
C ARG A 25 14.10 -14.44 2.76
N PRO A 26 14.37 -13.26 3.38
CA PRO A 26 14.88 -13.23 4.74
C PRO A 26 13.86 -13.83 5.71
N SER A 27 14.32 -14.54 6.73
CA SER A 27 13.44 -15.09 7.77
C SER A 27 12.88 -14.01 8.68
N GLU A 28 13.60 -12.92 8.82
CA GLU A 28 13.25 -11.77 9.66
C GLU A 28 13.64 -10.48 8.94
N ILE A 29 12.92 -9.41 9.22
CA ILE A 29 13.22 -8.04 8.80
C ILE A 29 13.22 -7.18 10.06
N THR A 30 14.24 -6.35 10.24
CA THR A 30 14.35 -5.42 11.36
C THR A 30 14.22 -3.98 10.91
N LEU A 31 13.68 -3.14 11.79
CA LEU A 31 13.51 -1.72 11.50
C LEU A 31 14.86 -1.04 11.25
N SER A 32 15.88 -1.41 12.03
CA SER A 32 17.22 -0.83 11.89
C SER A 32 17.88 -1.20 10.56
N GLU A 33 17.78 -2.45 10.09
CA GLU A 33 18.38 -2.87 8.82
C GLU A 33 17.68 -2.28 7.60
N GLU A 34 16.33 -2.17 7.65
CA GLU A 34 15.55 -1.72 6.48
C GLU A 34 15.63 -0.19 6.28
N PHE A 35 15.72 0.60 7.38
CA PHE A 35 15.60 2.07 7.30
C PHE A 35 16.80 2.84 7.84
N PHE A 36 17.71 2.20 8.58
CA PHE A 36 18.80 2.87 9.29
C PHE A 36 20.15 2.19 9.08
N GLU A 37 20.35 1.48 7.97
CA GLU A 37 21.59 0.82 7.57
C GLU A 37 22.22 -0.07 8.67
N GLY A 38 21.38 -0.64 9.54
CA GLY A 38 21.81 -1.47 10.67
C GLY A 38 22.29 -0.67 11.89
N GLU A 39 22.15 0.65 11.92
CA GLU A 39 22.50 1.46 13.08
C GLU A 39 21.62 1.12 14.28
N LYS A 40 22.22 1.22 15.47
CA LYS A 40 21.48 0.96 16.72
C LYS A 40 20.47 2.07 17.00
N ILE A 41 19.20 1.70 17.04
CA ILE A 41 18.08 2.59 17.35
C ILE A 41 17.51 2.34 18.74
N ALA A 42 16.80 3.33 19.30
CA ALA A 42 16.24 3.26 20.64
C ALA A 42 15.11 2.21 20.78
N VAL A 43 14.37 1.96 19.72
CA VAL A 43 13.28 0.98 19.66
C VAL A 43 13.46 0.11 18.42
N GLU A 44 13.80 -1.17 18.62
CA GLU A 44 13.90 -2.14 17.55
C GLU A 44 12.60 -2.89 17.35
N VAL A 45 12.19 -3.06 16.10
CA VAL A 45 11.05 -3.87 15.69
C VAL A 45 11.53 -4.97 14.77
N THR A 46 11.29 -6.22 15.18
CA THR A 46 11.60 -7.41 14.37
C THR A 46 10.31 -8.04 13.87
N VAL A 47 10.23 -8.25 12.57
CA VAL A 47 9.11 -8.91 11.89
C VAL A 47 9.58 -10.27 11.37
N LYS A 48 8.89 -11.33 11.78
CA LYS A 48 9.13 -12.68 11.25
C LYS A 48 8.39 -12.87 9.93
N MET A 49 9.12 -13.31 8.91
CA MET A 49 8.57 -13.46 7.56
C MET A 49 8.14 -14.91 7.32
N ILE A 50 6.92 -15.08 6.84
CA ILE A 50 6.38 -16.38 6.41
C ILE A 50 6.09 -16.27 4.90
N TYR A 51 6.58 -17.20 4.12
CA TYR A 51 6.40 -17.22 2.67
C TYR A 51 5.35 -18.25 2.25
N ASP A 52 5.74 -19.43 1.87
CA ASP A 52 4.82 -20.38 1.25
C ASP A 52 4.08 -21.31 2.22
N GLY A 53 4.42 -21.31 3.52
CA GLY A 53 3.91 -22.30 4.48
C GLY A 53 4.41 -23.71 4.20
N LYS A 54 3.94 -24.69 4.98
CA LYS A 54 4.17 -26.12 4.69
C LYS A 54 3.07 -26.59 3.73
N LYS A 55 3.42 -27.45 2.79
CA LYS A 55 2.47 -27.98 1.80
C LYS A 55 1.19 -28.49 2.49
N GLY A 56 0.06 -27.90 2.13
CA GLY A 56 -1.27 -28.25 2.60
C GLY A 56 -1.70 -27.62 3.94
N ASP A 57 -0.81 -26.86 4.62
CA ASP A 57 -1.26 -26.07 5.78
C ASP A 57 -2.08 -24.85 5.37
N ILE A 58 -2.70 -24.19 6.36
CA ILE A 58 -3.58 -23.03 6.12
C ILE A 58 -2.84 -21.87 5.45
N ILE A 59 -1.56 -21.66 5.76
CA ILE A 59 -0.75 -20.59 5.16
C ILE A 59 -0.47 -20.91 3.70
N ASN A 60 -0.10 -22.17 3.39
CA ASN A 60 0.11 -22.61 2.02
C ASN A 60 -1.17 -22.47 1.17
N GLN A 61 -2.30 -22.86 1.72
CA GLN A 61 -3.60 -22.69 1.05
C GLN A 61 -3.94 -21.20 0.82
N TYR A 62 -3.69 -20.35 1.82
CA TYR A 62 -3.89 -18.91 1.68
C TYR A 62 -2.99 -18.30 0.61
N VAL A 63 -1.69 -18.60 0.61
CA VAL A 63 -0.75 -18.12 -0.42
C VAL A 63 -1.15 -18.64 -1.81
N THR A 64 -1.68 -19.85 -1.90
CA THR A 64 -2.17 -20.39 -3.17
C THR A 64 -3.43 -19.64 -3.63
N PHE A 65 -4.36 -19.36 -2.73
CA PHE A 65 -5.54 -18.55 -3.02
C PHE A 65 -5.14 -17.16 -3.56
N THR A 66 -4.17 -16.47 -2.94
CA THR A 66 -3.74 -15.15 -3.42
C THR A 66 -3.13 -15.22 -4.81
N LYS A 67 -2.36 -16.24 -5.14
CA LYS A 67 -1.81 -16.44 -6.49
C LYS A 67 -2.90 -16.67 -7.54
N VAL A 68 -3.88 -17.52 -7.24
CA VAL A 68 -5.04 -17.74 -8.11
C VAL A 68 -5.85 -16.45 -8.30
N HIS A 69 -6.06 -15.71 -7.22
CA HIS A 69 -6.73 -14.42 -7.27
C HIS A 69 -5.99 -13.42 -8.17
N ASP A 70 -4.66 -13.29 -8.03
CA ASP A 70 -3.85 -12.40 -8.86
C ASP A 70 -3.91 -12.75 -10.35
N GLU A 71 -3.97 -14.05 -10.67
CA GLU A 71 -4.19 -14.50 -12.04
C GLU A 71 -5.56 -14.08 -12.58
N GLN A 72 -6.62 -14.21 -11.77
CA GLN A 72 -7.95 -13.78 -12.16
C GLN A 72 -8.05 -12.25 -12.28
N VAL A 73 -7.34 -11.50 -11.44
CA VAL A 73 -7.24 -10.04 -11.57
C VAL A 73 -6.55 -9.62 -12.87
N LYS A 74 -5.52 -10.33 -13.32
CA LYS A 74 -4.87 -10.09 -14.63
C LYS A 74 -5.84 -10.30 -15.79
N LEU A 75 -6.76 -11.25 -15.67
CA LEU A 75 -7.74 -11.59 -16.73
C LEU A 75 -8.99 -10.70 -16.72
N HIS A 76 -9.47 -10.33 -15.55
CA HIS A 76 -10.78 -9.69 -15.37
C HIS A 76 -10.71 -8.30 -14.74
N GLY A 77 -9.50 -7.80 -14.43
CA GLY A 77 -9.32 -6.59 -13.64
C GLY A 77 -9.74 -6.78 -12.18
N ARG A 78 -9.68 -5.70 -11.40
CA ARG A 78 -10.11 -5.66 -9.99
C ARG A 78 -11.64 -5.60 -9.92
N THR A 79 -12.27 -6.73 -10.13
CA THR A 79 -13.72 -6.83 -10.21
C THR A 79 -14.25 -7.96 -9.32
N ARG A 80 -15.52 -7.85 -8.93
CA ARG A 80 -16.24 -8.92 -8.23
C ARG A 80 -16.15 -10.26 -8.96
N LYS A 81 -16.17 -10.23 -10.30
CA LYS A 81 -16.00 -11.43 -11.13
C LYS A 81 -14.66 -12.11 -10.91
N ALA A 82 -13.55 -11.34 -10.85
CA ALA A 82 -12.21 -11.90 -10.59
C ALA A 82 -12.17 -12.65 -9.26
N VAL A 83 -12.76 -12.07 -8.22
CA VAL A 83 -12.82 -12.69 -6.88
C VAL A 83 -13.65 -13.97 -6.90
N GLN A 84 -14.83 -13.94 -7.51
CA GLN A 84 -15.71 -15.10 -7.62
C GLN A 84 -15.07 -16.26 -8.39
N GLU A 85 -14.39 -15.97 -9.51
CA GLU A 85 -13.67 -17.00 -10.27
C GLU A 85 -12.48 -17.57 -9.47
N ALA A 86 -11.75 -16.75 -8.73
CA ALA A 86 -10.69 -17.24 -7.84
C ALA A 86 -11.25 -18.19 -6.77
N ILE A 87 -12.36 -17.81 -6.13
CA ILE A 87 -13.04 -18.65 -5.14
C ILE A 87 -13.49 -19.96 -5.76
N ARG A 88 -14.13 -19.92 -6.95
CA ARG A 88 -14.58 -21.12 -7.66
C ARG A 88 -13.42 -22.08 -7.95
N ILE A 89 -12.33 -21.56 -8.53
CA ILE A 89 -11.13 -22.37 -8.85
C ILE A 89 -10.53 -22.99 -7.57
N CYS A 90 -10.42 -22.22 -6.51
CA CYS A 90 -9.87 -22.71 -5.24
C CYS A 90 -10.74 -23.80 -4.61
N LYS A 91 -12.08 -23.65 -4.65
CA LYS A 91 -13.02 -24.68 -4.20
C LYS A 91 -12.88 -25.97 -5.01
N ASP A 92 -12.76 -25.87 -6.34
CA ASP A 92 -12.55 -27.02 -7.23
C ASP A 92 -11.22 -27.75 -6.95
N GLN A 93 -10.19 -27.03 -6.51
CA GLN A 93 -8.86 -27.57 -6.17
C GLN A 93 -8.70 -27.96 -4.69
N ASP A 94 -9.76 -27.91 -3.90
CA ASP A 94 -9.75 -28.20 -2.46
C ASP A 94 -8.84 -27.26 -1.63
N ILE A 95 -8.70 -26.01 -2.10
CA ILE A 95 -7.94 -24.94 -1.44
C ILE A 95 -8.91 -24.09 -0.63
N LEU A 96 -8.74 -24.04 0.69
CA LEU A 96 -9.63 -23.33 1.63
C LEU A 96 -11.13 -23.65 1.42
N ARG A 97 -11.47 -24.82 0.86
CA ARG A 97 -12.82 -25.17 0.40
C ARG A 97 -13.87 -24.91 1.48
N GLU A 98 -13.72 -25.49 2.65
CA GLU A 98 -14.71 -25.39 3.73
C GLU A 98 -14.93 -23.92 4.14
N TYR A 99 -13.86 -23.14 4.23
CA TYR A 99 -13.89 -21.72 4.55
C TYR A 99 -14.61 -20.92 3.46
N LEU A 100 -14.23 -21.14 2.20
CA LEU A 100 -14.79 -20.42 1.05
C LEU A 100 -16.26 -20.81 0.80
N GLU A 101 -16.66 -22.05 1.03
CA GLU A 101 -18.06 -22.47 0.92
C GLU A 101 -18.93 -21.82 1.98
N SER A 102 -18.44 -21.68 3.20
CA SER A 102 -19.20 -21.10 4.31
C SER A 102 -19.24 -19.57 4.32
N ARG A 103 -18.26 -18.89 3.66
CA ARG A 103 -18.05 -17.44 3.77
C ARG A 103 -17.80 -16.74 2.43
N GLU A 104 -18.26 -17.30 1.32
CA GLU A 104 -18.00 -16.76 -0.02
C GLU A 104 -18.37 -15.29 -0.16
N SER A 105 -19.58 -14.90 0.28
CA SER A 105 -20.05 -13.52 0.20
C SER A 105 -19.16 -12.58 1.02
N GLU A 106 -18.79 -12.98 2.23
CA GLU A 106 -17.92 -12.19 3.12
C GLU A 106 -16.56 -11.96 2.50
N VAL A 107 -15.94 -13.01 1.92
CA VAL A 107 -14.63 -12.91 1.23
C VAL A 107 -14.73 -11.96 0.04
N VAL A 108 -15.77 -12.07 -0.78
CA VAL A 108 -15.99 -11.16 -1.91
C VAL A 108 -16.12 -9.72 -1.44
N ASP A 109 -16.90 -9.46 -0.41
CA ASP A 109 -17.16 -8.11 0.06
C ASP A 109 -15.89 -7.50 0.71
N ILE A 110 -15.10 -8.28 1.46
CA ILE A 110 -13.82 -7.82 2.02
C ILE A 110 -12.84 -7.46 0.89
N VAL A 111 -12.69 -8.31 -0.12
CA VAL A 111 -11.76 -8.05 -1.23
C VAL A 111 -12.19 -6.82 -2.03
N MET A 112 -13.49 -6.64 -2.25
CA MET A 112 -14.00 -5.44 -2.93
C MET A 112 -13.72 -4.17 -2.12
N GLN A 113 -13.89 -4.19 -0.80
CA GLN A 113 -13.51 -3.07 0.06
C GLN A 113 -12.01 -2.75 0.01
N LEU A 114 -11.15 -3.77 -0.06
CA LEU A 114 -9.71 -3.56 -0.22
C LEU A 114 -9.37 -2.90 -1.56
N TYR A 115 -10.04 -3.29 -2.65
CA TYR A 115 -9.86 -2.64 -3.95
C TYR A 115 -10.24 -1.17 -3.93
N ASP A 116 -11.37 -0.83 -3.28
CA ASP A 116 -11.81 0.56 -3.13
C ASP A 116 -10.80 1.37 -2.31
N GLN A 117 -10.29 0.81 -1.21
CA GLN A 117 -9.27 1.46 -0.38
C GLN A 117 -7.97 1.69 -1.13
N GLU A 118 -7.47 0.70 -1.87
CA GLU A 118 -6.26 0.84 -2.67
C GLU A 118 -6.41 1.92 -3.76
N GLU A 119 -7.58 2.02 -4.39
CA GLU A 119 -7.84 3.05 -5.40
C GLU A 119 -7.87 4.45 -4.76
N ILE A 120 -8.50 4.59 -3.60
CA ILE A 120 -8.50 5.86 -2.84
C ILE A 120 -7.06 6.26 -2.47
N MET A 121 -6.27 5.33 -1.94
CA MET A 121 -4.87 5.59 -1.61
C MET A 121 -4.05 5.96 -2.84
N ARG A 122 -4.23 5.25 -3.95
CA ARG A 122 -3.53 5.54 -5.21
C ARG A 122 -3.84 6.94 -5.73
N VAL A 123 -5.11 7.36 -5.67
CA VAL A 123 -5.53 8.72 -6.06
C VAL A 123 -4.89 9.75 -5.14
N HIS A 124 -4.95 9.52 -3.83
CA HIS A 124 -4.32 10.38 -2.83
C HIS A 124 -2.80 10.52 -3.06
N ASP A 125 -2.09 9.40 -3.30
CA ASP A 125 -0.64 9.43 -3.54
C ASP A 125 -0.27 10.22 -4.80
N ILE A 126 -1.09 10.12 -5.86
CA ILE A 126 -0.92 10.91 -7.08
C ILE A 126 -1.14 12.40 -6.80
N GLU A 127 -2.13 12.75 -5.99
CA GLU A 127 -2.40 14.14 -5.61
C GLU A 127 -1.26 14.70 -4.76
N VAL A 128 -0.80 13.99 -3.75
CA VAL A 128 0.33 14.38 -2.90
C VAL A 128 1.62 14.56 -3.72
N ALA A 129 1.93 13.61 -4.61
CA ALA A 129 3.10 13.70 -5.48
C ALA A 129 3.03 14.91 -6.43
N LYS A 130 1.84 15.20 -6.96
CA LYS A 130 1.61 16.38 -7.83
C LYS A 130 1.76 17.68 -7.06
N ASP A 131 1.22 17.74 -5.86
CA ASP A 131 1.31 18.89 -4.97
C ASP A 131 2.77 19.19 -4.61
N ALA A 132 3.54 18.18 -4.21
CA ALA A 132 4.97 18.29 -3.97
C ALA A 132 5.76 18.77 -5.20
N ALA A 133 5.38 18.31 -6.41
CA ALA A 133 6.02 18.71 -7.65
C ALA A 133 5.71 20.17 -8.02
N ILE A 134 4.50 20.66 -7.75
CA ILE A 134 4.10 22.05 -7.94
C ILE A 134 4.88 22.94 -6.98
N ARG A 135 4.87 22.60 -5.69
CA ARG A 135 5.60 23.31 -4.64
C ARG A 135 7.07 23.45 -5.00
N SER A 136 7.77 22.37 -5.28
CA SER A 136 9.18 22.37 -5.65
C SER A 136 9.45 23.21 -6.92
N ALA A 137 8.54 23.21 -7.88
CA ALA A 137 8.69 24.02 -9.08
C ALA A 137 8.50 25.52 -8.78
N VAL A 138 7.54 25.90 -7.94
CA VAL A 138 7.32 27.29 -7.53
C VAL A 138 8.54 27.81 -6.78
N GLU A 139 9.02 27.08 -5.76
CA GLU A 139 10.22 27.43 -5.00
C GLU A 139 11.44 27.63 -5.92
N THR A 140 11.70 26.68 -6.83
CA THR A 140 12.80 26.77 -7.80
C THR A 140 12.70 27.99 -8.71
N TYR A 141 11.52 28.27 -9.26
CA TYR A 141 11.34 29.42 -10.15
C TYR A 141 11.44 30.75 -9.39
N GLN A 142 11.00 30.80 -8.14
CA GLN A 142 11.13 31.96 -7.26
C GLN A 142 12.60 32.24 -6.92
N GLU A 143 13.39 31.19 -6.59
CA GLU A 143 14.83 31.28 -6.38
C GLU A 143 15.58 31.76 -7.64
N CYS A 144 15.09 31.43 -8.82
CA CYS A 144 15.61 31.95 -10.09
C CYS A 144 15.22 33.43 -10.38
N GLY A 145 14.53 34.10 -9.46
CA GLY A 145 14.12 35.50 -9.58
C GLY A 145 12.98 35.77 -10.55
N MET A 146 12.17 34.73 -10.85
CA MET A 146 10.97 34.91 -11.70
C MET A 146 9.85 35.63 -10.92
N THR A 147 9.10 36.45 -11.61
CA THR A 147 7.94 37.12 -11.03
C THR A 147 6.77 36.14 -10.85
N PHE A 148 5.87 36.41 -9.91
CA PHE A 148 4.67 35.61 -9.67
C PHE A 148 3.94 35.23 -10.96
N PHE A 149 3.69 36.23 -11.84
CA PHE A 149 2.98 36.00 -13.10
C PHE A 149 3.73 35.05 -14.07
N GLU A 150 5.06 35.17 -14.14
CA GLU A 150 5.88 34.28 -14.96
C GLU A 150 5.84 32.84 -14.43
N VAL A 151 5.85 32.66 -13.10
CA VAL A 151 5.72 31.37 -12.47
C VAL A 151 4.34 30.76 -12.71
N VAL A 152 3.25 31.54 -12.57
CA VAL A 152 1.90 31.10 -12.90
C VAL A 152 1.82 30.58 -14.33
N LYS A 153 2.38 31.30 -15.30
CA LYS A 153 2.41 30.86 -16.70
C LYS A 153 3.18 29.56 -16.89
N ARG A 154 4.34 29.42 -16.26
CA ARG A 154 5.17 28.20 -16.31
C ARG A 154 4.45 26.99 -15.71
N ILE A 155 3.80 27.18 -14.56
CA ILE A 155 3.03 26.13 -13.89
C ILE A 155 1.82 25.73 -14.73
N ALA A 156 1.09 26.69 -15.32
CA ALA A 156 -0.02 26.43 -16.22
C ALA A 156 0.41 25.54 -17.41
N GLU A 157 1.53 25.86 -18.06
CA GLU A 157 2.07 25.10 -19.18
C GLU A 157 2.55 23.71 -18.76
N ARG A 158 3.34 23.62 -17.69
CA ARG A 158 3.96 22.36 -17.22
C ARG A 158 2.94 21.33 -16.75
N PHE A 159 1.93 21.78 -16.00
CA PHE A 159 0.91 20.91 -15.42
C PHE A 159 -0.40 20.86 -16.20
N ARG A 160 -0.46 21.58 -17.34
CA ARG A 160 -1.66 21.70 -18.20
C ARG A 160 -2.88 22.23 -17.44
N PHE A 161 -2.67 23.24 -16.62
CA PHE A 161 -3.74 23.92 -15.90
C PHE A 161 -4.31 25.10 -16.68
N SER A 162 -5.54 25.49 -16.34
CA SER A 162 -6.02 26.83 -16.66
C SER A 162 -5.22 27.89 -15.89
N MET A 163 -5.15 29.12 -16.41
CA MET A 163 -4.45 30.22 -15.73
C MET A 163 -4.99 30.47 -14.33
N GLU A 164 -6.30 30.45 -14.16
CA GLU A 164 -6.97 30.60 -12.86
C GLU A 164 -6.54 29.53 -11.85
N LYS A 165 -6.49 28.26 -12.29
CA LYS A 165 -6.03 27.16 -11.45
C LYS A 165 -4.55 27.29 -11.10
N ALA A 166 -3.72 27.64 -12.06
CA ALA A 166 -2.28 27.81 -11.84
C ALA A 166 -2.00 28.98 -10.88
N GLU A 167 -2.75 30.07 -10.98
CA GLU A 167 -2.65 31.23 -10.08
C GLU A 167 -2.94 30.84 -8.63
N LYS A 168 -4.01 30.05 -8.42
CA LYS A 168 -4.33 29.52 -7.09
C LYS A 168 -3.22 28.62 -6.55
N GLU A 169 -2.81 27.62 -7.32
CA GLU A 169 -1.77 26.66 -6.90
C GLU A 169 -0.42 27.33 -6.63
N VAL A 170 -0.05 28.35 -7.41
CA VAL A 170 1.17 29.13 -7.15
C VAL A 170 1.00 29.99 -5.90
N GLY A 171 -0.17 30.61 -5.70
CA GLY A 171 -0.46 31.43 -4.52
C GLY A 171 -0.36 30.66 -3.20
N ASP A 172 -0.67 29.37 -3.21
CA ASP A 172 -0.58 28.51 -2.01
C ASP A 172 0.88 28.29 -1.55
N TYR A 173 1.89 28.49 -2.43
CA TYR A 173 3.32 28.27 -2.16
C TYR A 173 4.20 29.48 -2.40
N TRP A 174 3.63 30.62 -2.77
CA TRP A 174 4.38 31.85 -3.03
C TRP A 174 4.75 32.54 -1.71
N GLU A 175 6.05 32.64 -1.42
CA GLU A 175 6.56 33.44 -0.29
C GLU A 175 6.83 34.84 -0.73
N GLU A 176 6.31 35.86 0.02
CA GLU A 176 6.51 37.31 -0.23
C GLU A 176 7.92 37.79 0.15
#